data_fea53b0ca39c07d4c633a71000be4cfc
#
_entry.id   fea53b0ca39c07d4c633a71000be4cfc
#
_cell.length_a   1.000
_cell.length_b   1.000
_cell.length_c   1.000
_cell.angle_alpha   90.00
_cell.angle_beta   90.00
_cell.angle_gamma   90.00
#
_symmetry.space_group_name_H-M   'P 1'
#
loop_
_entity.id
_entity.type
_entity.pdbx_description
1 polymer ?
#
loop_
_entity_poly.entity_id
_entity_poly.type
_entity_poly.pdbx_seq_one_letter_code
_entity_poly.pdbx_strand_id
1 'polypeptide(L)'
;MRELNKLGAPSVEPIAVVEGRKNPQGEELPCALATRFLPYSLPFRVLLSGAVSAHEITTMANALALLLVRLHLLGFWWGDCSLSNTLFRRDAEGFAAYLVDAETGEFQKTLSDGQREHDLEIAHFNVAAELDDLALSGVLYPGMDPIRASEAVIKRYRRLWATLKEPQFLDPSDRHAVEKAMRHLQDLGFAVEEVSVALDGETKLLSFQPKLVAAGYHQARLRELTGLETEELQAKRLLASFDRYRGREAEPRPAIQVSASKWLREVFNPIIAMIPESLRGRIEHAQLFHEVLEHRWYLNEKAGKDVGLEFATQEYFKDILPFRRDSGVEPAVL
;
A
#
# COMPACT_ATOMS: atom_id res chain seq x y z
N MET A 1 -15.42 -10.93 2.96
CA MET A 1 -14.18 -11.26 2.21
C MET A 1 -14.41 -11.36 0.69
N ARG A 2 -15.19 -12.31 0.14
CA ARG A 2 -15.36 -12.45 -1.34
C ARG A 2 -15.83 -11.17 -2.03
N GLU A 3 -16.75 -10.46 -1.41
CA GLU A 3 -17.27 -9.19 -1.96
C GLU A 3 -16.21 -8.09 -1.90
N LEU A 4 -15.44 -8.00 -0.83
CA LEU A 4 -14.30 -7.08 -0.71
C LEU A 4 -13.29 -7.30 -1.84
N ASN A 5 -12.91 -8.56 -2.12
CA ASN A 5 -12.00 -8.87 -3.21
C ASN A 5 -12.56 -8.48 -4.58
N LYS A 6 -13.86 -8.73 -4.86
CA LYS A 6 -14.50 -8.32 -6.12
C LYS A 6 -14.50 -6.80 -6.31
N LEU A 7 -14.62 -6.05 -5.21
CA LEU A 7 -14.58 -4.60 -5.20
C LEU A 7 -13.14 -4.04 -5.19
N GLY A 8 -12.12 -4.92 -5.22
CA GLY A 8 -10.71 -4.50 -5.22
C GLY A 8 -10.22 -3.96 -3.89
N ALA A 9 -10.88 -4.29 -2.78
CA ALA A 9 -10.40 -3.92 -1.45
C ALA A 9 -9.11 -4.69 -1.11
N PRO A 10 -8.13 -4.05 -0.43
CA PRO A 10 -6.95 -4.75 0.07
C PRO A 10 -7.34 -5.74 1.17
N SER A 11 -7.58 -6.98 0.79
CA SER A 11 -7.95 -8.07 1.71
C SER A 11 -7.42 -9.39 1.20
N VAL A 12 -7.19 -10.35 2.11
CA VAL A 12 -6.78 -11.70 1.71
C VAL A 12 -7.91 -12.39 0.93
N GLU A 13 -7.54 -13.19 -0.08
CA GLU A 13 -8.50 -13.87 -0.96
C GLU A 13 -9.01 -15.16 -0.29
N PRO A 14 -10.32 -15.30 0.00
CA PRO A 14 -10.87 -16.53 0.54
C PRO A 14 -10.95 -17.62 -0.54
N ILE A 15 -10.35 -18.79 -0.25
CA ILE A 15 -10.34 -19.95 -1.17
C ILE A 15 -11.46 -20.91 -0.82
N ALA A 16 -11.54 -21.35 0.45
CA ALA A 16 -12.46 -22.38 0.89
C ALA A 16 -12.86 -22.20 2.37
N VAL A 17 -14.01 -22.77 2.73
CA VAL A 17 -14.41 -22.99 4.11
C VAL A 17 -14.28 -24.50 4.38
N VAL A 18 -13.61 -24.84 5.47
CA VAL A 18 -13.40 -26.22 5.91
C VAL A 18 -14.29 -26.49 7.11
N GLU A 19 -15.29 -27.33 6.91
CA GLU A 19 -16.27 -27.74 7.92
C GLU A 19 -16.05 -29.20 8.36
N GLY A 20 -16.69 -29.62 9.46
CA GLY A 20 -16.65 -30.99 9.94
C GLY A 20 -15.27 -31.46 10.42
N ARG A 21 -14.40 -30.52 10.79
CA ARG A 21 -13.07 -30.80 11.35
C ARG A 21 -13.19 -31.44 12.71
N LYS A 22 -12.33 -32.43 12.98
CA LYS A 22 -12.27 -33.09 14.30
C LYS A 22 -10.83 -33.11 14.78
N ASN A 23 -10.65 -32.98 16.11
CA ASN A 23 -9.35 -33.20 16.73
C ASN A 23 -9.03 -34.73 16.81
N PRO A 24 -7.83 -35.14 17.20
CA PRO A 24 -7.46 -36.55 17.36
C PRO A 24 -8.35 -37.33 18.37
N GLN A 25 -9.03 -36.61 19.25
CA GLN A 25 -9.94 -37.16 20.27
C GLN A 25 -11.38 -37.32 19.71
N GLY A 26 -11.64 -36.88 18.45
CA GLY A 26 -12.94 -36.99 17.80
C GLY A 26 -13.91 -35.85 18.09
N GLU A 27 -13.50 -34.83 18.85
CA GLU A 27 -14.29 -33.64 19.15
C GLU A 27 -14.38 -32.71 17.92
N GLU A 28 -15.53 -32.10 17.69
CA GLU A 28 -15.74 -31.15 16.61
C GLU A 28 -14.96 -29.86 16.83
N LEU A 29 -14.24 -29.45 15.81
CA LEU A 29 -13.53 -28.18 15.77
C LEU A 29 -14.35 -27.14 14.98
N PRO A 30 -14.22 -25.84 15.31
CA PRO A 30 -14.85 -24.77 14.57
C PRO A 30 -14.50 -24.84 13.07
N CYS A 31 -15.38 -24.29 12.22
CA CYS A 31 -15.08 -24.09 10.81
C CYS A 31 -13.80 -23.27 10.64
N ALA A 32 -13.04 -23.55 9.59
CA ALA A 32 -11.84 -22.78 9.26
C ALA A 32 -11.98 -22.16 7.88
N LEU A 33 -11.61 -20.90 7.77
CA LEU A 33 -11.50 -20.21 6.49
C LEU A 33 -10.07 -20.40 5.96
N ALA A 34 -9.94 -21.00 4.77
CA ALA A 34 -8.69 -21.05 4.05
C ALA A 34 -8.60 -19.84 3.11
N THR A 35 -7.53 -19.08 3.23
CA THR A 35 -7.26 -17.92 2.38
C THR A 35 -6.00 -18.14 1.56
N ARG A 36 -5.88 -17.45 0.42
CA ARG A 36 -4.64 -17.44 -0.35
C ARG A 36 -3.54 -16.79 0.48
N PHE A 37 -2.40 -17.46 0.54
CA PHE A 37 -1.21 -16.88 1.16
C PHE A 37 -0.83 -15.58 0.47
N LEU A 38 -0.63 -14.52 1.25
CA LEU A 38 -0.15 -13.23 0.77
C LEU A 38 1.38 -13.20 0.90
N PRO A 39 2.14 -13.38 -0.21
CA PRO A 39 3.60 -13.41 -0.13
C PRO A 39 4.15 -12.05 0.33
N TYR A 40 5.30 -12.09 1.00
CA TYR A 40 6.01 -10.91 1.50
C TYR A 40 5.21 -10.05 2.49
N SER A 41 4.15 -10.59 3.10
CA SER A 41 3.42 -9.93 4.17
C SER A 41 3.86 -10.39 5.54
N LEU A 42 3.80 -9.51 6.51
CA LEU A 42 4.17 -9.77 7.90
C LEU A 42 3.08 -9.26 8.84
N PRO A 43 2.78 -10.00 9.93
CA PRO A 43 1.95 -9.49 11.00
C PRO A 43 2.69 -8.39 11.78
N PHE A 44 1.95 -7.46 12.37
CA PHE A 44 2.51 -6.32 13.08
C PHE A 44 3.49 -6.71 14.20
N ARG A 45 3.25 -7.82 14.90
CA ARG A 45 4.13 -8.32 15.97
C ARG A 45 5.54 -8.60 15.47
N VAL A 46 5.68 -9.14 14.25
CA VAL A 46 6.97 -9.39 13.62
C VAL A 46 7.63 -8.08 13.19
N LEU A 47 6.85 -7.14 12.65
CA LEU A 47 7.37 -5.84 12.23
C LEU A 47 7.84 -5.00 13.43
N LEU A 48 7.11 -5.02 14.54
CA LEU A 48 7.44 -4.26 15.75
C LEU A 48 8.40 -4.98 16.70
N SER A 49 8.71 -6.27 16.47
CA SER A 49 9.73 -7.00 17.22
C SER A 49 11.14 -6.60 16.75
N GLY A 50 11.79 -5.71 17.46
CA GLY A 50 13.17 -5.31 17.23
C GLY A 50 13.38 -3.82 17.05
N ALA A 51 14.52 -3.42 16.47
CA ALA A 51 14.81 -2.00 16.21
C ALA A 51 13.91 -1.45 15.09
N VAL A 52 12.77 -0.88 15.48
CA VAL A 52 11.82 -0.25 14.57
C VAL A 52 12.04 1.26 14.61
N SER A 53 12.15 1.89 13.47
CA SER A 53 12.30 3.33 13.38
C SER A 53 10.96 4.06 13.57
N ALA A 54 11.00 5.29 14.05
CA ALA A 54 9.80 6.15 14.12
C ALA A 54 9.15 6.33 12.73
N HIS A 55 9.95 6.27 11.67
CA HIS A 55 9.46 6.31 10.29
C HIS A 55 8.61 5.09 9.95
N GLU A 56 9.07 3.87 10.26
CA GLU A 56 8.31 2.63 10.00
C GLU A 56 6.97 2.62 10.76
N ILE A 57 6.96 3.08 12.00
CA ILE A 57 5.71 3.21 12.78
C ILE A 57 4.74 4.17 12.09
N THR A 58 5.23 5.32 11.65
CA THR A 58 4.42 6.31 10.95
C THR A 58 3.88 5.75 9.63
N THR A 59 4.67 5.00 8.87
CA THR A 59 4.25 4.42 7.60
C THR A 59 3.25 3.27 7.79
N MET A 60 3.37 2.48 8.87
CA MET A 60 2.36 1.48 9.25
C MET A 60 1.02 2.14 9.63
N ALA A 61 1.06 3.20 10.44
CA ALA A 61 -0.14 3.96 10.79
C ALA A 61 -0.82 4.58 9.54
N ASN A 62 -0.02 5.09 8.61
CA ASN A 62 -0.53 5.60 7.32
C ASN A 62 -1.18 4.49 6.48
N ALA A 63 -0.60 3.29 6.44
CA ALA A 63 -1.13 2.14 5.69
C ALA A 63 -2.47 1.69 6.27
N LEU A 64 -2.59 1.57 7.60
CA LEU A 64 -3.85 1.21 8.26
C LEU A 64 -4.93 2.26 8.05
N ALA A 65 -4.59 3.55 8.18
CA ALA A 65 -5.51 4.64 7.91
C ALA A 65 -6.02 4.63 6.45
N LEU A 66 -5.14 4.34 5.50
CA LEU A 66 -5.50 4.23 4.08
C LEU A 66 -6.41 3.02 3.83
N LEU A 67 -6.14 1.87 4.48
CA LEU A 67 -7.02 0.70 4.42
C LEU A 67 -8.43 1.05 4.90
N LEU A 68 -8.58 1.67 6.08
CA LEU A 68 -9.87 2.11 6.60
C LEU A 68 -10.60 3.07 5.64
N VAL A 69 -9.89 4.05 5.06
CA VAL A 69 -10.47 4.96 4.06
C VAL A 69 -11.01 4.17 2.87
N ARG A 70 -10.25 3.20 2.34
CA ARG A 70 -10.67 2.37 1.21
C ARG A 70 -11.92 1.56 1.52
N LEU A 71 -11.96 0.91 2.69
CA LEU A 71 -13.11 0.14 3.14
C LEU A 71 -14.36 1.01 3.30
N HIS A 72 -14.24 2.17 3.94
CA HIS A 72 -15.35 3.10 4.13
C HIS A 72 -15.87 3.71 2.81
N LEU A 73 -14.98 3.96 1.83
CA LEU A 73 -15.39 4.39 0.48
C LEU A 73 -16.23 3.33 -0.25
N LEU A 74 -15.96 2.05 0.00
CA LEU A 74 -16.72 0.92 -0.52
C LEU A 74 -18.03 0.66 0.27
N GLY A 75 -18.30 1.44 1.30
CA GLY A 75 -19.46 1.24 2.18
C GLY A 75 -19.28 0.08 3.18
N PHE A 76 -18.06 -0.38 3.41
CA PHE A 76 -17.77 -1.45 4.34
C PHE A 76 -17.41 -0.90 5.71
N TRP A 77 -18.25 -1.18 6.71
CA TRP A 77 -17.98 -0.97 8.12
C TRP A 77 -17.26 -2.21 8.66
N TRP A 78 -16.08 -2.03 9.25
CA TRP A 78 -15.26 -3.19 9.66
C TRP A 78 -15.68 -3.75 11.03
N GLY A 79 -15.89 -2.87 12.00
CA GLY A 79 -16.36 -3.24 13.34
C GLY A 79 -15.33 -3.93 14.24
N ASP A 80 -14.15 -4.30 13.71
CA ASP A 80 -13.05 -4.91 14.48
C ASP A 80 -11.68 -4.58 13.86
N CYS A 81 -11.49 -3.33 13.50
CA CYS A 81 -10.20 -2.87 12.99
C CYS A 81 -9.14 -2.99 14.09
N SER A 82 -8.12 -3.82 13.83
CA SER A 82 -6.99 -4.06 14.73
C SER A 82 -5.72 -4.37 13.95
N LEU A 83 -4.58 -4.31 14.61
CA LEU A 83 -3.30 -4.71 14.02
C LEU A 83 -3.23 -6.22 13.80
N SER A 84 -3.87 -7.03 14.66
CA SER A 84 -3.95 -8.50 14.53
C SER A 84 -4.78 -8.92 13.33
N ASN A 85 -5.80 -8.15 12.98
CA ASN A 85 -6.66 -8.38 11.82
C ASN A 85 -6.10 -7.74 10.53
N THR A 86 -4.82 -7.34 10.56
CA THR A 86 -4.13 -6.68 9.45
C THR A 86 -2.79 -7.35 9.16
N LEU A 87 -2.53 -7.64 7.89
CA LEU A 87 -1.19 -7.96 7.40
C LEU A 87 -0.58 -6.73 6.71
N PHE A 88 0.71 -6.57 6.90
CA PHE A 88 1.45 -5.48 6.28
C PHE A 88 2.45 -6.03 5.27
N ARG A 89 2.50 -5.41 4.11
CA ARG A 89 3.44 -5.70 3.04
C ARG A 89 4.28 -4.47 2.74
N ARG A 90 5.57 -4.64 2.49
CA ARG A 90 6.41 -3.48 2.13
C ARG A 90 5.94 -2.90 0.80
N ASP A 91 5.88 -1.56 0.76
CA ASP A 91 5.46 -0.79 -0.39
C ASP A 91 6.39 0.43 -0.55
N ALA A 92 7.44 0.27 -1.31
CA ALA A 92 8.52 1.23 -1.44
C ALA A 92 9.10 1.62 -0.06
N GLU A 93 9.06 2.92 0.29
CA GLU A 93 9.48 3.42 1.60
C GLU A 93 8.47 3.22 2.74
N GLY A 94 7.30 2.65 2.42
CA GLY A 94 6.19 2.47 3.36
C GLY A 94 5.65 1.05 3.41
N PHE A 95 4.36 0.96 3.73
CA PHE A 95 3.61 -0.29 3.80
C PHE A 95 2.26 -0.18 3.09
N ALA A 96 1.81 -1.31 2.54
CA ALA A 96 0.42 -1.58 2.22
C ALA A 96 -0.18 -2.45 3.33
N ALA A 97 -1.43 -2.18 3.70
CA ALA A 97 -2.17 -2.92 4.73
C ALA A 97 -3.30 -3.72 4.10
N TYR A 98 -3.46 -4.98 4.53
CA TYR A 98 -4.44 -5.93 4.04
C TYR A 98 -5.32 -6.43 5.16
N LEU A 99 -6.63 -6.35 4.98
CA LEU A 99 -7.61 -6.92 5.91
C LEU A 99 -7.56 -8.45 5.84
N VAL A 100 -7.44 -9.09 7.00
CA VAL A 100 -7.40 -10.56 7.14
C VAL A 100 -8.75 -11.10 7.60
N ASP A 101 -9.37 -10.45 8.58
CA ASP A 101 -10.63 -10.87 9.17
C ASP A 101 -11.73 -9.82 8.97
N ALA A 102 -12.83 -10.27 8.39
CA ALA A 102 -14.01 -9.47 8.09
C ALA A 102 -15.30 -10.07 8.69
N GLU A 103 -15.18 -10.90 9.73
CA GLU A 103 -16.35 -11.62 10.28
C GLU A 103 -17.37 -10.68 10.92
N THR A 104 -16.90 -9.59 11.53
CA THR A 104 -17.73 -8.55 12.15
C THR A 104 -18.21 -7.50 11.17
N GLY A 105 -17.63 -7.46 9.95
CA GLY A 105 -17.85 -6.37 9.01
C GLY A 105 -19.13 -6.48 8.21
N GLU A 106 -19.72 -5.33 7.90
CA GLU A 106 -20.99 -5.22 7.19
C GLU A 106 -20.88 -4.23 6.02
N PHE A 107 -21.51 -4.60 4.89
CA PHE A 107 -21.70 -3.68 3.77
C PHE A 107 -22.95 -2.82 3.95
N GLN A 108 -22.80 -1.53 3.74
CA GLN A 108 -23.85 -0.53 3.65
C GLN A 108 -23.79 0.13 2.28
N LYS A 109 -24.91 0.66 1.80
CA LYS A 109 -24.90 1.43 0.54
C LYS A 109 -23.94 2.62 0.63
N THR A 110 -23.93 3.30 1.76
CA THR A 110 -23.02 4.37 2.16
C THR A 110 -22.94 4.38 3.67
N LEU A 111 -21.76 4.59 4.22
CA LEU A 111 -21.60 4.76 5.67
C LEU A 111 -21.96 6.20 6.08
N SER A 112 -22.74 6.32 7.13
CA SER A 112 -22.96 7.62 7.80
C SER A 112 -21.70 8.07 8.54
N ASP A 113 -21.62 9.34 8.87
CA ASP A 113 -20.52 9.89 9.66
C ASP A 113 -20.42 9.22 11.03
N GLY A 114 -21.56 8.94 11.67
CA GLY A 114 -21.60 8.24 12.96
C GLY A 114 -21.07 6.80 12.87
N GLN A 115 -21.40 6.05 11.83
CA GLN A 115 -20.87 4.70 11.63
C GLN A 115 -19.35 4.71 11.42
N ARG A 116 -18.84 5.66 10.63
CA ARG A 116 -17.40 5.81 10.41
C ARG A 116 -16.66 6.21 11.69
N GLU A 117 -17.19 7.19 12.45
CA GLU A 117 -16.58 7.59 13.72
C GLU A 117 -16.59 6.44 14.73
N HIS A 118 -17.66 5.63 14.80
CA HIS A 118 -17.70 4.45 15.66
C HIS A 118 -16.64 3.40 15.26
N ASP A 119 -16.45 3.15 13.97
CA ASP A 119 -15.39 2.24 13.49
C ASP A 119 -13.99 2.78 13.82
N LEU A 120 -13.81 4.11 13.77
CA LEU A 120 -12.56 4.76 14.18
C LEU A 120 -12.31 4.67 15.69
N GLU A 121 -13.35 4.74 16.52
CA GLU A 121 -13.25 4.55 17.98
C GLU A 121 -12.79 3.13 18.31
N ILE A 122 -13.38 2.13 17.64
CA ILE A 122 -12.96 0.71 17.77
C ILE A 122 -11.51 0.55 17.32
N ALA A 123 -11.12 1.09 16.18
CA ALA A 123 -9.76 1.05 15.68
C ALA A 123 -8.77 1.70 16.67
N HIS A 124 -9.11 2.85 17.21
CA HIS A 124 -8.28 3.53 18.22
C HIS A 124 -8.06 2.65 19.46
N PHE A 125 -9.14 2.10 20.00
CA PHE A 125 -9.08 1.25 21.20
C PHE A 125 -8.24 -0.02 20.95
N ASN A 126 -8.54 -0.76 19.88
CA ASN A 126 -7.89 -2.03 19.57
C ASN A 126 -6.39 -1.82 19.29
N VAL A 127 -6.04 -0.83 18.46
CA VAL A 127 -4.63 -0.53 18.13
C VAL A 127 -3.86 -0.11 19.39
N ALA A 128 -4.44 0.73 20.26
CA ALA A 128 -3.80 1.14 21.50
C ALA A 128 -3.58 -0.06 22.45
N ALA A 129 -4.60 -0.92 22.63
CA ALA A 129 -4.52 -2.09 23.50
C ALA A 129 -3.46 -3.10 23.00
N GLU A 130 -3.41 -3.38 21.69
CA GLU A 130 -2.42 -4.32 21.13
C GLU A 130 -0.99 -3.78 21.21
N LEU A 131 -0.79 -2.48 21.07
CA LEU A 131 0.52 -1.85 21.27
C LEU A 131 0.92 -1.83 22.75
N ASP A 132 -0.05 -1.65 23.67
CA ASP A 132 0.20 -1.75 25.11
C ASP A 132 0.62 -3.15 25.54
N ASP A 133 -0.03 -4.20 25.01
CA ASP A 133 0.38 -5.60 25.18
C ASP A 133 1.84 -5.84 24.74
N LEU A 134 2.26 -5.25 23.63
CA LEU A 134 3.66 -5.32 23.18
C LEU A 134 4.60 -4.55 24.11
N ALA A 135 4.17 -3.42 24.64
CA ALA A 135 4.95 -2.66 25.61
C ALA A 135 5.14 -3.44 26.92
N LEU A 136 4.07 -4.06 27.43
CA LEU A 136 4.12 -4.90 28.62
C LEU A 136 5.00 -6.15 28.45
N SER A 137 5.04 -6.70 27.23
CA SER A 137 5.91 -7.85 26.91
C SER A 137 7.37 -7.45 26.65
N GLY A 138 7.70 -6.16 26.70
CA GLY A 138 9.05 -5.66 26.45
C GLY A 138 9.51 -5.73 24.98
N VAL A 139 8.58 -5.93 24.06
CA VAL A 139 8.86 -6.07 22.62
C VAL A 139 8.78 -4.73 21.90
N LEU A 140 7.95 -3.82 22.40
CA LEU A 140 7.74 -2.51 21.77
C LEU A 140 8.99 -1.63 21.90
N TYR A 141 9.27 -0.86 20.83
CA TYR A 141 10.38 0.09 20.81
C TYR A 141 10.29 1.08 21.99
N PRO A 142 11.38 1.23 22.79
CA PRO A 142 11.40 2.15 23.90
C PRO A 142 11.10 3.59 23.47
N GLY A 143 10.10 4.22 24.08
CA GLY A 143 9.66 5.59 23.78
C GLY A 143 8.47 5.69 22.81
N MET A 144 7.96 4.58 22.30
CA MET A 144 6.66 4.57 21.62
C MET A 144 5.53 4.63 22.64
N ASP A 145 4.65 5.60 22.48
CA ASP A 145 3.42 5.75 23.24
C ASP A 145 2.27 5.09 22.47
N PRO A 146 1.66 4.00 22.97
CA PRO A 146 0.57 3.26 22.28
C PRO A 146 -0.62 4.15 21.94
N ILE A 147 -0.99 5.07 22.83
CA ILE A 147 -2.12 5.99 22.63
C ILE A 147 -1.81 6.96 21.49
N ARG A 148 -0.65 7.60 21.52
CA ARG A 148 -0.25 8.51 20.45
C ARG A 148 -0.11 7.83 19.11
N ALA A 149 0.35 6.59 19.08
CA ALA A 149 0.46 5.80 17.85
C ALA A 149 -0.92 5.49 17.26
N SER A 150 -1.90 5.09 18.08
CA SER A 150 -3.28 4.86 17.64
C SER A 150 -3.96 6.17 17.21
N GLU A 151 -3.78 7.28 17.94
CA GLU A 151 -4.26 8.62 17.55
C GLU A 151 -3.70 9.06 16.18
N ALA A 152 -2.46 8.70 15.86
CA ALA A 152 -1.85 9.01 14.58
C ALA A 152 -2.59 8.35 13.42
N VAL A 153 -3.09 7.10 13.58
CA VAL A 153 -3.94 6.40 12.60
C VAL A 153 -5.23 7.21 12.36
N ILE A 154 -5.93 7.60 13.43
CA ILE A 154 -7.20 8.33 13.35
C ILE A 154 -7.02 9.71 12.71
N LYS A 155 -5.98 10.43 13.14
CA LYS A 155 -5.63 11.75 12.56
C LYS A 155 -5.32 11.64 11.07
N ARG A 156 -4.60 10.60 10.66
CA ARG A 156 -4.28 10.34 9.25
C ARG A 156 -5.52 10.00 8.45
N TYR A 157 -6.41 9.13 8.98
CA TYR A 157 -7.68 8.82 8.37
C TYR A 157 -8.51 10.07 8.12
N ARG A 158 -8.76 10.89 9.15
CA ARG A 158 -9.56 12.12 9.05
C ARG A 158 -9.00 13.09 8.01
N ARG A 159 -7.68 13.24 7.96
CA ARG A 159 -7.01 14.07 6.95
C ARG A 159 -7.22 13.54 5.53
N LEU A 160 -7.07 12.24 5.31
CA LEU A 160 -7.31 11.61 4.01
C LEU A 160 -8.78 11.75 3.61
N TRP A 161 -9.69 11.45 4.54
CA TRP A 161 -11.13 11.54 4.29
C TRP A 161 -11.56 12.95 3.91
N ALA A 162 -11.10 13.97 4.63
CA ALA A 162 -11.35 15.37 4.30
C ALA A 162 -10.85 15.70 2.89
N THR A 163 -9.60 15.34 2.57
CA THR A 163 -9.04 15.56 1.21
C THR A 163 -9.89 14.94 0.10
N LEU A 164 -10.51 13.77 0.37
CA LEU A 164 -11.26 13.02 -0.64
C LEU A 164 -12.75 13.45 -0.74
N LYS A 165 -13.32 13.97 0.32
CA LYS A 165 -14.77 14.25 0.41
C LYS A 165 -15.13 15.73 0.48
N GLU A 166 -14.20 16.57 0.93
CA GLU A 166 -14.45 18.00 0.94
C GLU A 166 -14.45 18.56 -0.49
N PRO A 167 -15.52 19.29 -0.87
CA PRO A 167 -15.58 19.90 -2.18
C PRO A 167 -14.47 20.97 -2.28
N GLN A 168 -13.66 20.88 -3.32
CA GLN A 168 -12.70 21.91 -3.65
C GLN A 168 -13.32 22.87 -4.66
N PHE A 169 -13.42 24.13 -4.30
CA PHE A 169 -13.92 25.16 -5.20
C PHE A 169 -12.77 25.70 -6.06
N LEU A 170 -12.78 25.39 -7.34
CA LEU A 170 -11.76 25.78 -8.29
C LEU A 170 -12.35 26.68 -9.38
N ASP A 171 -11.58 27.66 -9.84
CA ASP A 171 -11.94 28.43 -11.02
C ASP A 171 -11.87 27.52 -12.26
N PRO A 172 -12.96 27.38 -13.06
CA PRO A 172 -12.97 26.57 -14.27
C PRO A 172 -11.95 26.99 -15.32
N SER A 173 -11.59 28.26 -15.32
CA SER A 173 -10.59 28.82 -16.24
C SER A 173 -9.15 28.49 -15.81
N ASP A 174 -8.92 28.15 -14.55
CA ASP A 174 -7.60 27.76 -14.03
C ASP A 174 -7.36 26.24 -14.20
N ARG A 175 -7.04 25.87 -15.44
CA ARG A 175 -6.66 24.49 -15.79
C ARG A 175 -5.52 23.94 -14.93
N HIS A 176 -4.61 24.81 -14.50
CA HIS A 176 -3.48 24.38 -13.68
C HIS A 176 -3.89 23.98 -12.27
N ALA A 177 -4.83 24.71 -11.66
CA ALA A 177 -5.39 24.34 -10.35
C ALA A 177 -6.13 22.99 -10.40
N VAL A 178 -6.94 22.76 -11.45
CA VAL A 178 -7.65 21.49 -11.67
C VAL A 178 -6.66 20.34 -11.85
N GLU A 179 -5.66 20.48 -12.72
CA GLU A 179 -4.63 19.46 -12.93
C GLU A 179 -3.80 19.18 -11.67
N LYS A 180 -3.54 20.21 -10.87
CA LYS A 180 -2.82 20.05 -9.59
C LYS A 180 -3.67 19.27 -8.58
N ALA A 181 -4.96 19.55 -8.48
CA ALA A 181 -5.88 18.83 -7.61
C ALA A 181 -5.99 17.35 -8.03
N MET A 182 -6.16 17.08 -9.33
CA MET A 182 -6.18 15.72 -9.85
C MET A 182 -4.87 14.96 -9.56
N ARG A 183 -3.73 15.59 -9.82
CA ARG A 183 -2.42 14.99 -9.50
C ARG A 183 -2.28 14.69 -8.02
N HIS A 184 -2.76 15.57 -7.15
CA HIS A 184 -2.71 15.34 -5.71
C HIS A 184 -3.50 14.08 -5.29
N LEU A 185 -4.70 13.86 -5.86
CA LEU A 185 -5.49 12.65 -5.61
C LEU A 185 -4.82 11.39 -6.17
N GLN A 186 -4.28 11.46 -7.38
CA GLN A 186 -3.48 10.38 -7.97
C GLN A 186 -2.24 10.06 -7.13
N ASP A 187 -1.57 11.09 -6.61
CA ASP A 187 -0.43 10.93 -5.70
C ASP A 187 -0.79 10.23 -4.39
N LEU A 188 -2.05 10.32 -3.97
CA LEU A 188 -2.62 9.57 -2.85
C LEU A 188 -3.06 8.15 -3.24
N GLY A 189 -2.93 7.76 -4.51
CA GLY A 189 -3.29 6.45 -5.02
C GLY A 189 -4.75 6.28 -5.43
N PHE A 190 -5.48 7.39 -5.67
CA PHE A 190 -6.88 7.34 -6.07
C PHE A 190 -7.08 7.71 -7.54
N ALA A 191 -7.82 6.86 -8.27
CA ALA A 191 -8.26 7.17 -9.61
C ALA A 191 -9.48 8.10 -9.57
N VAL A 192 -9.47 9.14 -10.40
CA VAL A 192 -10.58 10.09 -10.56
C VAL A 192 -11.20 9.86 -11.93
N GLU A 193 -12.45 9.37 -11.99
CA GLU A 193 -13.16 9.14 -13.26
C GLU A 193 -13.90 10.36 -13.75
N GLU A 194 -14.55 11.09 -12.86
CA GLU A 194 -15.36 12.25 -13.20
C GLU A 194 -15.13 13.39 -12.22
N VAL A 195 -15.06 14.57 -12.76
CA VAL A 195 -15.18 15.80 -12.00
C VAL A 195 -16.65 16.23 -12.11
N SER A 196 -17.44 16.03 -11.07
CA SER A 196 -18.76 16.62 -11.05
C SER A 196 -18.62 18.13 -10.89
N VAL A 197 -19.07 18.82 -11.92
CA VAL A 197 -19.08 20.28 -11.99
C VAL A 197 -20.44 20.74 -11.50
N ALA A 198 -20.53 21.17 -10.24
CA ALA A 198 -21.69 21.91 -9.79
C ALA A 198 -21.37 23.42 -9.86
N LEU A 199 -22.13 24.15 -10.64
CA LEU A 199 -22.09 25.62 -10.65
C LEU A 199 -22.81 26.10 -9.37
N ASP A 200 -22.10 26.72 -8.46
CA ASP A 200 -22.72 27.44 -7.36
C ASP A 200 -23.27 28.78 -7.89
N GLY A 201 -24.57 28.95 -7.82
CA GLY A 201 -25.47 29.86 -8.52
C GLY A 201 -25.00 31.26 -8.92
N GLU A 202 -24.13 31.96 -8.19
CA GLU A 202 -23.70 33.33 -8.53
C GLU A 202 -22.18 33.51 -8.70
N THR A 203 -21.39 32.60 -8.15
CA THR A 203 -19.94 32.56 -8.38
C THR A 203 -19.63 31.43 -9.34
N LYS A 204 -19.10 31.73 -10.49
CA LYS A 204 -18.66 30.75 -11.51
C LYS A 204 -17.56 29.79 -11.00
N LEU A 205 -17.66 29.34 -9.75
CA LEU A 205 -16.74 28.40 -9.14
C LEU A 205 -17.20 26.97 -9.43
N LEU A 206 -16.32 26.14 -9.91
CA LEU A 206 -16.54 24.70 -10.05
C LEU A 206 -16.36 24.04 -8.70
N SER A 207 -17.40 23.40 -8.19
CA SER A 207 -17.22 22.44 -7.11
C SER A 207 -16.60 21.17 -7.68
N PHE A 208 -15.34 20.95 -7.33
CA PHE A 208 -14.59 19.76 -7.68
C PHE A 208 -14.88 18.67 -6.64
N GLN A 209 -15.79 17.76 -6.95
CA GLN A 209 -15.96 16.52 -6.17
C GLN A 209 -15.45 15.35 -7.01
N PRO A 210 -14.28 14.81 -6.68
CA PRO A 210 -13.75 13.65 -7.40
C PRO A 210 -14.66 12.46 -7.14
N LYS A 211 -15.24 11.88 -8.21
CA LYS A 211 -15.84 10.56 -8.14
C LYS A 211 -14.70 9.54 -8.13
N LEU A 212 -14.37 9.10 -6.94
CA LEU A 212 -13.33 8.10 -6.74
C LEU A 212 -13.82 6.75 -7.25
N VAL A 213 -13.14 6.19 -8.25
CA VAL A 213 -13.56 4.95 -8.90
C VAL A 213 -12.85 3.75 -8.30
N ALA A 214 -11.58 3.91 -8.02
CA ALA A 214 -10.78 2.83 -7.43
C ALA A 214 -9.58 3.41 -6.66
N ALA A 215 -9.19 2.72 -5.63
CA ALA A 215 -7.84 2.84 -5.07
C ALA A 215 -6.88 2.00 -5.93
N GLY A 216 -5.60 2.40 -6.03
CA GLY A 216 -4.60 1.66 -6.82
C GLY A 216 -4.42 2.18 -8.24
N TYR A 217 -4.49 3.49 -8.42
CA TYR A 217 -4.29 4.14 -9.72
C TYR A 217 -2.96 3.75 -10.39
N HIS A 218 -1.86 3.83 -9.65
CA HIS A 218 -0.53 3.51 -10.21
C HIS A 218 -0.36 2.02 -10.44
N GLN A 219 -0.90 1.17 -9.56
CA GLN A 219 -0.92 -0.30 -9.73
C GLN A 219 -1.63 -0.68 -11.03
N ALA A 220 -2.85 -0.18 -11.24
CA ALA A 220 -3.62 -0.45 -12.44
C ALA A 220 -2.88 0.00 -13.70
N ARG A 221 -2.32 1.21 -13.67
CA ARG A 221 -1.57 1.78 -14.78
C ARG A 221 -0.29 1.00 -15.11
N LEU A 222 0.48 0.62 -14.11
CA LEU A 222 1.69 -0.18 -14.31
C LEU A 222 1.36 -1.56 -14.85
N ARG A 223 0.34 -2.22 -14.30
CA ARG A 223 -0.13 -3.53 -14.75
C ARG A 223 -0.58 -3.48 -16.22
N GLU A 224 -1.36 -2.48 -16.61
CA GLU A 224 -1.79 -2.28 -18.00
C GLU A 224 -0.59 -2.17 -18.96
N LEU A 225 0.47 -1.47 -18.55
CA LEU A 225 1.64 -1.21 -19.40
C LEU A 225 2.64 -2.37 -19.43
N THR A 226 2.81 -3.09 -18.31
CA THR A 226 3.95 -4.01 -18.11
C THR A 226 3.54 -5.41 -17.70
N GLY A 227 2.32 -5.61 -17.21
CA GLY A 227 1.88 -6.87 -16.59
C GLY A 227 2.44 -7.12 -15.20
N LEU A 228 3.22 -6.19 -14.61
CA LEU A 228 3.76 -6.36 -13.26
C LEU A 228 2.68 -6.15 -12.20
N GLU A 229 2.64 -7.06 -11.24
CA GLU A 229 1.86 -6.92 -10.00
C GLU A 229 2.75 -6.26 -8.93
N THR A 230 2.25 -5.20 -8.33
CA THR A 230 3.02 -4.36 -7.39
C THR A 230 2.10 -3.73 -6.36
N GLU A 231 2.68 -3.12 -5.34
CA GLU A 231 1.96 -2.21 -4.45
C GLU A 231 1.92 -0.78 -5.04
N GLU A 232 1.12 0.09 -4.45
CA GLU A 232 0.80 1.41 -5.03
C GLU A 232 2.02 2.35 -5.10
N LEU A 233 2.80 2.45 -4.02
CA LEU A 233 4.00 3.29 -4.01
C LEU A 233 5.11 2.69 -4.87
N GLN A 234 5.25 1.36 -4.87
CA GLN A 234 6.14 0.65 -5.80
C GLN A 234 5.77 0.97 -7.24
N ALA A 235 4.48 0.85 -7.60
CA ALA A 235 3.99 1.17 -8.95
C ALA A 235 4.31 2.62 -9.32
N LYS A 236 4.07 3.58 -8.43
CA LYS A 236 4.40 4.99 -8.62
C LYS A 236 5.90 5.19 -8.94
N ARG A 237 6.77 4.51 -8.19
CA ARG A 237 8.23 4.58 -8.39
C ARG A 237 8.68 3.94 -9.71
N LEU A 238 8.10 2.78 -10.05
CA LEU A 238 8.41 2.10 -11.31
C LEU A 238 7.93 2.91 -12.51
N LEU A 239 6.74 3.49 -12.46
CA LEU A 239 6.22 4.40 -13.49
C LEU A 239 7.13 5.62 -13.66
N ALA A 240 7.60 6.24 -12.58
CA ALA A 240 8.56 7.35 -12.66
C ALA A 240 9.91 6.94 -13.29
N SER A 241 10.34 5.68 -13.10
CA SER A 241 11.51 5.13 -13.79
C SER A 241 11.24 4.91 -15.28
N PHE A 242 10.07 4.35 -15.62
CA PHE A 242 9.63 4.17 -17.00
C PHE A 242 9.50 5.50 -17.74
N ASP A 243 8.90 6.52 -17.14
CA ASP A 243 8.74 7.84 -17.76
C ASP A 243 10.09 8.50 -18.06
N ARG A 244 11.06 8.35 -17.17
CA ARG A 244 12.44 8.81 -17.42
C ARG A 244 13.12 8.05 -18.56
N TYR A 245 12.89 6.74 -18.68
CA TYR A 245 13.38 5.94 -19.80
C TYR A 245 12.75 6.42 -21.11
N ARG A 246 11.43 6.54 -21.14
CA ARG A 246 10.67 6.98 -22.31
C ARG A 246 11.03 8.42 -22.74
N GLY A 247 11.35 9.29 -21.78
CA GLY A 247 11.79 10.65 -22.06
C GLY A 247 13.13 10.75 -22.83
N ARG A 248 13.90 9.65 -22.86
CA ARG A 248 15.18 9.57 -23.61
C ARG A 248 15.04 8.93 -24.99
N GLU A 249 13.86 8.39 -25.32
CA GLU A 249 13.61 7.81 -26.65
C GLU A 249 13.59 8.92 -27.72
N ALA A 250 14.14 8.58 -28.92
CA ALA A 250 14.14 9.48 -30.06
C ALA A 250 12.71 9.74 -30.59
N GLU A 251 12.47 10.92 -31.09
CA GLU A 251 11.22 11.26 -31.76
C GLU A 251 11.23 10.80 -33.25
N PRO A 252 10.11 10.27 -33.80
CA PRO A 252 8.84 10.05 -33.13
C PRO A 252 8.92 8.86 -32.15
N ARG A 253 8.39 9.05 -30.92
CA ARG A 253 8.42 8.00 -29.91
C ARG A 253 7.56 6.80 -30.30
N PRO A 254 8.00 5.58 -29.97
CA PRO A 254 7.20 4.38 -30.12
C PRO A 254 5.87 4.44 -29.34
N ALA A 255 4.92 3.56 -29.69
CA ALA A 255 3.74 3.36 -28.87
C ALA A 255 4.14 3.03 -27.42
N ILE A 256 3.36 3.51 -26.44
CA ILE A 256 3.71 3.41 -25.02
C ILE A 256 3.94 1.97 -24.57
N GLN A 257 3.17 1.00 -25.10
CA GLN A 257 3.32 -0.44 -24.81
C GLN A 257 4.65 -1.00 -25.31
N VAL A 258 5.13 -0.49 -26.46
CA VAL A 258 6.44 -0.87 -27.02
C VAL A 258 7.56 -0.34 -26.14
N SER A 259 7.47 0.92 -25.72
CA SER A 259 8.41 1.52 -24.77
C SER A 259 8.42 0.79 -23.43
N ALA A 260 7.25 0.39 -22.93
CA ALA A 260 7.12 -0.37 -21.68
C ALA A 260 7.79 -1.75 -21.78
N SER A 261 7.59 -2.46 -22.89
CA SER A 261 8.24 -3.77 -23.13
C SER A 261 9.77 -3.63 -23.25
N LYS A 262 10.25 -2.55 -23.87
CA LYS A 262 11.70 -2.26 -23.93
C LYS A 262 12.25 -1.96 -22.54
N TRP A 263 11.57 -1.10 -21.76
CA TRP A 263 11.99 -0.76 -20.41
C TRP A 263 12.08 -1.99 -19.50
N LEU A 264 11.11 -2.92 -19.58
CA LEU A 264 11.17 -4.20 -18.87
C LEU A 264 12.43 -4.98 -19.23
N ARG A 265 12.70 -5.13 -20.53
CA ARG A 265 13.83 -5.92 -21.04
C ARG A 265 15.18 -5.27 -20.77
N GLU A 266 15.27 -3.97 -20.81
CA GLU A 266 16.55 -3.23 -20.81
C GLU A 266 16.89 -2.62 -19.45
N VAL A 267 15.89 -2.45 -18.56
CA VAL A 267 16.07 -1.80 -17.26
C VAL A 267 15.66 -2.70 -16.11
N PHE A 268 14.42 -3.18 -16.08
CA PHE A 268 13.89 -3.93 -14.94
C PHE A 268 14.46 -5.36 -14.86
N ASN A 269 14.25 -6.15 -15.91
CA ASN A 269 14.65 -7.57 -15.90
C ASN A 269 16.15 -7.80 -15.70
N PRO A 270 17.07 -6.99 -16.26
CA PRO A 270 18.49 -7.16 -16.00
C PRO A 270 18.85 -7.04 -14.51
N ILE A 271 18.24 -6.12 -13.77
CA ILE A 271 18.48 -5.98 -12.33
C ILE A 271 17.99 -7.23 -11.57
N ILE A 272 16.81 -7.71 -11.91
CA ILE A 272 16.24 -8.92 -11.29
C ILE A 272 17.12 -10.16 -11.60
N ALA A 273 17.64 -10.26 -12.83
CA ALA A 273 18.51 -11.35 -13.23
C ALA A 273 19.87 -11.38 -12.50
N MET A 274 20.32 -10.22 -11.99
CA MET A 274 21.56 -10.12 -11.20
C MET A 274 21.42 -10.61 -9.76
N ILE A 275 20.21 -10.90 -9.27
CA ILE A 275 19.99 -11.37 -7.89
C ILE A 275 20.77 -12.68 -7.68
N PRO A 276 21.70 -12.73 -6.69
CA PRO A 276 22.39 -13.96 -6.33
C PRO A 276 21.40 -15.06 -5.95
N GLU A 277 21.66 -16.30 -6.35
CA GLU A 277 20.74 -17.42 -6.11
C GLU A 277 20.41 -17.61 -4.62
N SER A 278 21.39 -17.42 -3.74
CA SER A 278 21.23 -17.50 -2.28
C SER A 278 20.35 -16.39 -1.67
N LEU A 279 20.04 -15.34 -2.42
CA LEU A 279 19.24 -14.19 -1.98
C LEU A 279 17.90 -14.09 -2.70
N ARG A 280 17.59 -15.03 -3.61
CA ARG A 280 16.29 -15.09 -4.28
C ARG A 280 15.17 -15.35 -3.29
N GLY A 281 14.01 -14.73 -3.51
CA GLY A 281 12.84 -14.90 -2.65
C GLY A 281 12.85 -14.11 -1.33
N ARG A 282 13.97 -13.48 -0.96
CA ARG A 282 14.05 -12.68 0.28
C ARG A 282 13.23 -11.40 0.24
N ILE A 283 13.10 -10.82 -0.93
CA ILE A 283 12.40 -9.56 -1.17
C ILE A 283 11.66 -9.65 -2.51
N GLU A 284 10.51 -9.00 -2.58
CA GLU A 284 9.74 -8.88 -3.81
C GLU A 284 10.52 -8.10 -4.88
N HIS A 285 10.40 -8.52 -6.15
CA HIS A 285 11.17 -7.91 -7.25
C HIS A 285 10.91 -6.41 -7.42
N ALA A 286 9.67 -5.97 -7.27
CA ALA A 286 9.32 -4.55 -7.38
C ALA A 286 9.92 -3.73 -6.23
N GLN A 287 9.89 -4.28 -5.01
CA GLN A 287 10.52 -3.67 -3.84
C GLN A 287 12.05 -3.61 -4.01
N LEU A 288 12.66 -4.71 -4.46
CA LEU A 288 14.09 -4.75 -4.72
C LEU A 288 14.51 -3.70 -5.75
N PHE A 289 13.77 -3.59 -6.85
CA PHE A 289 14.05 -2.59 -7.89
C PHE A 289 13.96 -1.16 -7.32
N HIS A 290 12.94 -0.88 -6.50
CA HIS A 290 12.82 0.40 -5.80
C HIS A 290 14.04 0.67 -4.91
N GLU A 291 14.45 -0.29 -4.08
CA GLU A 291 15.57 -0.12 -3.14
C GLU A 291 16.91 0.06 -3.86
N VAL A 292 17.12 -0.60 -5.00
CA VAL A 292 18.30 -0.38 -5.84
C VAL A 292 18.32 1.05 -6.42
N LEU A 293 17.18 1.59 -6.83
CA LEU A 293 17.10 2.97 -7.32
C LEU A 293 17.35 4.00 -6.21
N GLU A 294 16.86 3.74 -5.01
CA GLU A 294 17.12 4.58 -3.83
C GLU A 294 18.60 4.54 -3.44
N HIS A 295 19.19 3.34 -3.42
CA HIS A 295 20.60 3.16 -3.16
C HIS A 295 21.49 3.89 -4.18
N ARG A 296 21.15 3.81 -5.48
CA ARG A 296 21.82 4.58 -6.53
C ARG A 296 21.75 6.07 -6.27
N TRP A 297 20.59 6.59 -5.87
CA TRP A 297 20.44 8.00 -5.54
C TRP A 297 21.39 8.40 -4.40
N TYR A 298 21.43 7.61 -3.32
CA TYR A 298 22.34 7.82 -2.20
C TYR A 298 23.81 7.81 -2.61
N LEU A 299 24.21 6.86 -3.45
CA LEU A 299 25.58 6.78 -3.97
C LEU A 299 25.93 7.97 -4.86
N ASN A 300 25.00 8.44 -5.69
CA ASN A 300 25.18 9.62 -6.54
C ASN A 300 25.39 10.88 -5.71
N GLU A 301 24.61 11.06 -4.66
CA GLU A 301 24.75 12.17 -3.70
C GLU A 301 26.16 12.17 -3.08
N LYS A 302 26.58 11.00 -2.59
CA LYS A 302 27.89 10.83 -1.96
C LYS A 302 29.06 11.01 -2.93
N ALA A 303 28.90 10.58 -4.18
CA ALA A 303 29.94 10.66 -5.20
C ALA A 303 29.96 11.97 -5.98
N GLY A 304 28.91 12.80 -5.88
CA GLY A 304 28.72 14.02 -6.67
C GLY A 304 28.57 13.78 -8.19
N LYS A 305 28.28 12.53 -8.59
CA LYS A 305 28.10 12.12 -10.00
C LYS A 305 27.23 10.85 -10.08
N ASP A 306 26.70 10.58 -11.27
CA ASP A 306 25.99 9.33 -11.52
C ASP A 306 26.95 8.13 -11.54
N VAL A 307 26.80 7.20 -10.60
CA VAL A 307 27.58 5.97 -10.50
C VAL A 307 27.09 4.87 -11.46
N GLY A 308 25.94 5.05 -12.07
CA GLY A 308 25.30 4.06 -12.94
C GLY A 308 24.49 3.01 -12.15
N LEU A 309 23.51 2.42 -12.87
CA LEU A 309 22.57 1.50 -12.27
C LEU A 309 23.21 0.13 -11.95
N GLU A 310 24.07 -0.35 -12.82
CA GLU A 310 24.74 -1.64 -12.66
C GLU A 310 25.65 -1.67 -11.41
N PHE A 311 26.47 -0.64 -11.24
CA PHE A 311 27.34 -0.51 -10.05
C PHE A 311 26.50 -0.45 -8.77
N ALA A 312 25.46 0.39 -8.74
CA ALA A 312 24.60 0.51 -7.58
C ALA A 312 23.88 -0.82 -7.24
N THR A 313 23.50 -1.60 -8.27
CA THR A 313 22.90 -2.93 -8.10
C THR A 313 23.87 -3.92 -7.46
N GLN A 314 25.11 -3.97 -7.96
CA GLN A 314 26.14 -4.87 -7.43
C GLN A 314 26.48 -4.55 -5.96
N GLU A 315 26.63 -3.26 -5.64
CA GLU A 315 26.92 -2.82 -4.28
C GLU A 315 25.72 -3.12 -3.35
N TYR A 316 24.49 -2.86 -3.79
CA TYR A 316 23.29 -3.18 -3.03
C TYR A 316 23.21 -4.68 -2.69
N PHE A 317 23.48 -5.56 -3.64
CA PHE A 317 23.45 -7.02 -3.43
C PHE A 317 24.58 -7.51 -2.52
N LYS A 318 25.71 -6.83 -2.50
CA LYS A 318 26.84 -7.19 -1.65
C LYS A 318 26.67 -6.66 -0.23
N ASP A 319 26.30 -5.41 -0.06
CA ASP A 319 26.48 -4.68 1.18
C ASP A 319 25.14 -4.40 1.92
N ILE A 320 24.00 -4.56 1.26
CA ILE A 320 22.69 -4.25 1.85
C ILE A 320 21.77 -5.46 1.89
N LEU A 321 21.49 -6.08 0.75
CA LEU A 321 20.52 -7.17 0.65
C LEU A 321 20.77 -8.35 1.60
N PRO A 322 22.03 -8.79 1.88
CA PRO A 322 22.28 -9.89 2.81
C PRO A 322 21.85 -9.60 4.25
N PHE A 323 21.82 -8.33 4.64
CA PHE A 323 21.47 -7.88 5.99
C PHE A 323 20.02 -7.40 6.11
N ARG A 324 19.29 -7.36 4.99
CA ARG A 324 17.86 -7.07 5.01
C ARG A 324 17.10 -8.18 5.72
N ARG A 325 16.16 -7.81 6.60
CA ARG A 325 15.21 -8.76 7.17
C ARG A 325 14.36 -9.34 6.03
N ASP A 326 14.19 -10.66 6.06
CA ASP A 326 13.31 -11.33 5.10
C ASP A 326 11.92 -10.73 5.21
N SER A 327 11.41 -10.20 4.11
CA SER A 327 10.08 -9.58 4.06
C SER A 327 8.96 -10.61 3.84
N GLY A 328 9.20 -11.87 4.13
CA GLY A 328 8.21 -12.94 4.07
C GLY A 328 8.84 -14.23 3.54
N VAL A 329 8.64 -15.30 4.27
CA VAL A 329 9.02 -16.64 3.84
C VAL A 329 8.08 -17.02 2.70
N GLU A 330 8.60 -17.37 1.52
CA GLU A 330 7.85 -18.26 0.64
C GLU A 330 7.45 -19.48 1.47
N PRO A 331 6.19 -19.93 1.42
CA PRO A 331 5.83 -21.17 2.09
C PRO A 331 6.78 -22.24 1.56
N ALA A 332 7.56 -22.85 2.45
CA ALA A 332 8.29 -24.06 2.10
C ALA A 332 7.27 -24.99 1.43
N VAL A 333 7.51 -25.34 0.19
CA VAL A 333 6.70 -26.32 -0.53
C VAL A 333 6.82 -27.61 0.28
N LEU A 334 5.75 -27.92 1.05
CA LEU A 334 5.58 -29.20 1.75
C LEU A 334 5.34 -30.28 0.72
#